data_78225227af236b69e81d37dfffdd63de
#
_entry.id   78225227af236b69e81d37dfffdd63de
#
_cell.length_a   1.000
_cell.length_b   1.000
_cell.length_c   1.000
_cell.angle_alpha   90.00
_cell.angle_beta   90.00
_cell.angle_gamma   90.00
#
_symmetry.space_group_name_H-M   'P 1'
#
loop_
_entity.id
_entity.type
_entity.pdbx_description
1 polymer ?
#
loop_
_entity_poly.entity_id
_entity_poly.type
_entity_poly.pdbx_seq_one_letter_code
_entity_poly.pdbx_strand_id
1 'polypeptide(L)'
;PGTGKTAIAEGLAKRIVEGDVPENLKEKLIYALDMGALIAGAKYKGEFEERLKTVIKEVINSDGRIILFVDEIHTLVGAGGGQGAMDAANILKPALARGELRAIGATTLDEFQKYFEKDKALERRFQKVFVDEPNIEDSISILRGIKEKYEAHHKVKILDEALIGAVKLSSRYISDRFLPDKAIDLMDEAASKLRLEINSKPEELDNLDRKIRQIEIELV
;
A
#
# COMPACT_ATOMS: atom_id res chain seq x y z
N PRO A 1 -3.02 -1.40 9.76
CA PRO A 1 -3.15 -1.04 8.35
C PRO A 1 -3.37 0.47 8.21
N GLY A 2 -3.02 1.06 7.03
CA GLY A 2 -3.31 2.48 6.75
C GLY A 2 -2.35 3.51 7.36
N THR A 3 -1.28 3.11 8.04
CA THR A 3 -0.29 4.03 8.63
C THR A 3 0.85 4.41 7.68
N GLY A 4 0.82 3.99 6.41
CA GLY A 4 1.81 4.37 5.40
C GLY A 4 3.06 3.50 5.33
N LYS A 5 3.04 2.26 5.79
CA LYS A 5 4.21 1.35 5.78
C LYS A 5 4.82 1.19 4.38
N THR A 6 4.00 0.95 3.37
CA THR A 6 4.43 0.80 1.97
C THR A 6 5.01 2.11 1.44
N ALA A 7 4.38 3.25 1.75
CA ALA A 7 4.86 4.58 1.37
C ALA A 7 6.24 4.92 1.94
N ILE A 8 6.60 4.38 3.13
CA ILE A 8 7.95 4.55 3.70
C ILE A 8 9.00 3.85 2.84
N ALA A 9 8.72 2.64 2.35
CA ALA A 9 9.65 1.92 1.47
C ALA A 9 9.82 2.63 0.11
N GLU A 10 8.73 3.13 -0.46
CA GLU A 10 8.74 3.96 -1.67
C GLU A 10 9.50 5.29 -1.45
N GLY A 11 9.27 5.94 -0.31
CA GLY A 11 9.99 7.13 0.10
C GLY A 11 11.48 6.90 0.25
N LEU A 12 11.90 5.78 0.82
CA LEU A 12 13.30 5.38 0.89
C LEU A 12 13.89 5.17 -0.51
N ALA A 13 13.17 4.50 -1.42
CA ALA A 13 13.62 4.30 -2.79
C ALA A 13 13.82 5.65 -3.51
N LYS A 14 12.91 6.60 -3.33
CA LYS A 14 13.02 7.95 -3.89
C LYS A 14 14.26 8.67 -3.35
N ARG A 15 14.48 8.66 -2.04
CA ARG A 15 15.67 9.28 -1.41
C ARG A 15 16.98 8.65 -1.89
N ILE A 16 17.00 7.35 -2.17
CA ILE A 16 18.17 6.69 -2.76
C ILE A 16 18.45 7.26 -4.15
N VAL A 17 17.43 7.41 -5.00
CA VAL A 17 17.57 7.97 -6.35
C VAL A 17 18.03 9.43 -6.30
N GLU A 18 17.53 10.21 -5.34
CA GLU A 18 17.91 11.61 -5.13
C GLU A 18 19.30 11.77 -4.47
N GLY A 19 19.89 10.67 -4.00
CA GLY A 19 21.17 10.67 -3.29
C GLY A 19 21.11 11.18 -1.85
N ASP A 20 19.88 11.42 -1.33
CA ASP A 20 19.63 11.88 0.04
C ASP A 20 19.60 10.70 1.03
N VAL A 21 20.67 9.94 1.05
CA VAL A 21 20.87 8.77 1.92
C VAL A 21 22.33 8.63 2.30
N PRO A 22 22.66 7.90 3.38
CA PRO A 22 24.04 7.53 3.71
C PRO A 22 24.75 6.85 2.55
N GLU A 23 26.08 6.98 2.48
CA GLU A 23 26.92 6.51 1.37
C GLU A 23 26.68 5.05 1.03
N ASN A 24 26.52 4.20 2.04
CA ASN A 24 26.30 2.75 1.89
C ASN A 24 24.92 2.39 1.29
N LEU A 25 24.03 3.35 1.11
CA LEU A 25 22.71 3.16 0.50
C LEU A 25 22.59 3.77 -0.90
N LYS A 26 23.49 4.66 -1.32
CA LYS A 26 23.40 5.41 -2.59
C LYS A 26 23.31 4.52 -3.84
N GLU A 27 23.95 3.34 -3.80
CA GLU A 27 23.94 2.40 -4.93
C GLU A 27 22.94 1.27 -4.77
N LYS A 28 22.06 1.36 -3.76
CA LYS A 28 21.05 0.32 -3.53
C LYS A 28 19.84 0.53 -4.41
N LEU A 29 19.19 -0.58 -4.74
CA LEU A 29 17.93 -0.63 -5.46
C LEU A 29 16.90 -1.33 -4.58
N ILE A 30 15.71 -0.78 -4.48
CA ILE A 30 14.60 -1.43 -3.77
C ILE A 30 13.69 -2.06 -4.81
N TYR A 31 13.50 -3.38 -4.71
CA TYR A 31 12.59 -4.14 -5.55
C TYR A 31 11.43 -4.65 -4.71
N ALA A 32 10.20 -4.31 -5.10
CA ALA A 32 9.01 -4.88 -4.49
C ALA A 32 8.77 -6.30 -5.03
N LEU A 33 8.60 -7.25 -4.11
CA LEU A 33 8.23 -8.61 -4.45
C LEU A 33 6.71 -8.68 -4.66
N ASP A 34 6.30 -8.91 -5.90
CA ASP A 34 4.89 -9.12 -6.23
C ASP A 34 4.51 -10.58 -5.96
N MET A 35 3.86 -10.79 -4.82
CA MET A 35 3.37 -12.11 -4.41
C MET A 35 2.25 -12.60 -5.34
N GLY A 36 1.42 -11.69 -5.86
CA GLY A 36 0.37 -12.04 -6.80
C GLY A 36 0.93 -12.61 -8.10
N ALA A 37 1.96 -11.98 -8.65
CA ALA A 37 2.65 -12.45 -9.86
C ALA A 37 3.35 -13.80 -9.64
N LEU A 38 3.92 -14.05 -8.46
CA LEU A 38 4.55 -15.33 -8.14
C LEU A 38 3.54 -16.48 -8.07
N ILE A 39 2.34 -16.22 -7.58
CA ILE A 39 1.26 -17.22 -7.42
C ILE A 39 0.47 -17.38 -8.72
N ALA A 40 0.32 -16.31 -9.52
CA ALA A 40 -0.47 -16.33 -10.74
C ALA A 40 0.01 -17.42 -11.72
N GLY A 41 -0.90 -18.31 -12.11
CA GLY A 41 -0.63 -19.40 -13.04
C GLY A 41 0.21 -20.56 -12.47
N ALA A 42 0.62 -20.52 -11.21
CA ALA A 42 1.25 -21.67 -10.57
C ALA A 42 0.19 -22.72 -10.25
N LYS A 43 0.19 -23.82 -11.02
CA LYS A 43 -0.76 -24.94 -10.80
C LYS A 43 -0.37 -25.81 -9.61
N TYR A 44 0.90 -25.84 -9.26
CA TYR A 44 1.44 -26.65 -8.18
C TYR A 44 2.37 -25.82 -7.27
N LYS A 45 2.44 -26.23 -6.02
CA LYS A 45 3.30 -25.62 -4.98
C LYS A 45 4.77 -25.49 -5.44
N GLY A 46 5.29 -26.48 -6.15
CA GLY A 46 6.67 -26.47 -6.65
C GLY A 46 6.99 -25.34 -7.62
N GLU A 47 6.05 -24.94 -8.47
CA GLU A 47 6.26 -23.84 -9.43
C GLU A 47 6.45 -22.50 -8.73
N PHE A 48 5.67 -22.24 -7.70
CA PHE A 48 5.84 -21.04 -6.87
C PHE A 48 7.20 -21.05 -6.14
N GLU A 49 7.56 -22.19 -5.54
CA GLU A 49 8.84 -22.32 -4.84
C GLU A 49 10.04 -22.11 -5.78
N GLU A 50 9.99 -22.62 -7.00
CA GLU A 50 11.02 -22.43 -8.01
C GLU A 50 11.14 -20.97 -8.45
N ARG A 51 10.01 -20.29 -8.69
CA ARG A 51 9.99 -18.85 -9.01
C ARG A 51 10.60 -18.03 -7.89
N LEU A 52 10.17 -18.28 -6.65
CA LEU A 52 10.72 -17.57 -5.48
C LEU A 52 12.21 -17.83 -5.30
N LYS A 53 12.68 -19.08 -5.45
CA LYS A 53 14.10 -19.42 -5.43
C LYS A 53 14.90 -18.69 -6.50
N THR A 54 14.32 -18.53 -7.70
CA THR A 54 14.96 -17.81 -8.81
C THR A 54 15.12 -16.33 -8.46
N VAL A 55 14.08 -15.67 -7.98
CA VAL A 55 14.14 -14.26 -7.54
C VAL A 55 15.19 -14.09 -6.44
N ILE A 56 15.20 -14.96 -5.42
CA ILE A 56 16.17 -14.88 -4.32
C ILE A 56 17.60 -15.06 -4.83
N LYS A 57 17.85 -15.98 -5.76
CA LYS A 57 19.17 -16.15 -6.37
C LYS A 57 19.62 -14.90 -7.11
N GLU A 58 18.74 -14.25 -7.87
CA GLU A 58 19.05 -12.99 -8.56
C GLU A 58 19.40 -11.88 -7.56
N VAL A 59 18.63 -11.76 -6.47
CA VAL A 59 18.91 -10.79 -5.41
C VAL A 59 20.28 -11.06 -4.75
N ILE A 60 20.59 -12.31 -4.44
CA ILE A 60 21.88 -12.69 -3.86
C ILE A 60 23.03 -12.39 -4.84
N ASN A 61 22.87 -12.72 -6.13
CA ASN A 61 23.86 -12.46 -7.16
C ASN A 61 24.12 -10.96 -7.42
N SER A 62 23.25 -10.08 -6.93
CA SER A 62 23.46 -8.63 -7.00
C SER A 62 24.52 -8.11 -6.02
N ASP A 63 25.12 -8.98 -5.23
CA ASP A 63 26.14 -8.62 -4.22
C ASP A 63 25.66 -7.52 -3.25
N GLY A 64 24.44 -7.68 -2.77
CA GLY A 64 23.83 -6.78 -1.80
C GLY A 64 23.44 -5.41 -2.35
N ARG A 65 23.41 -5.21 -3.67
CA ARG A 65 22.87 -3.99 -4.29
C ARG A 65 21.35 -3.92 -4.22
N ILE A 66 20.69 -5.08 -4.23
CA ILE A 66 19.21 -5.14 -4.18
C ILE A 66 18.76 -5.33 -2.73
N ILE A 67 17.79 -4.52 -2.32
CA ILE A 67 17.02 -4.66 -1.10
C ILE A 67 15.62 -5.10 -1.53
N LEU A 68 15.20 -6.27 -1.07
CA LEU A 68 13.89 -6.81 -1.40
C LEU A 68 12.82 -6.22 -0.46
N PHE A 69 11.84 -5.53 -1.00
CA PHE A 69 10.66 -5.10 -0.24
C PHE A 69 9.55 -6.14 -0.39
N VAL A 70 9.01 -6.59 0.73
CA VAL A 70 7.91 -7.55 0.77
C VAL A 70 6.77 -6.96 1.60
N ASP A 71 5.71 -6.54 0.91
CA ASP A 71 4.50 -6.14 1.61
C ASP A 71 3.75 -7.38 2.11
N GLU A 72 3.03 -7.24 3.21
CA GLU A 72 2.35 -8.34 3.86
C GLU A 72 3.24 -9.59 4.04
N ILE A 73 4.47 -9.40 4.49
CA ILE A 73 5.49 -10.46 4.59
C ILE A 73 5.02 -11.69 5.38
N HIS A 74 4.00 -11.54 6.22
CA HIS A 74 3.38 -12.65 6.94
C HIS A 74 2.78 -13.72 6.01
N THR A 75 2.42 -13.35 4.78
CA THR A 75 1.92 -14.30 3.77
C THR A 75 2.96 -15.33 3.37
N LEU A 76 4.25 -15.00 3.48
CA LEU A 76 5.37 -15.91 3.23
C LEU A 76 5.64 -16.88 4.39
N VAL A 77 5.14 -16.59 5.59
CA VAL A 77 5.46 -17.34 6.83
C VAL A 77 4.39 -18.36 7.22
N GLY A 78 3.40 -18.58 6.35
CA GLY A 78 2.39 -19.61 6.60
C GLY A 78 1.01 -19.09 7.02
N ALA A 79 0.68 -17.86 6.65
CA ALA A 79 -0.68 -17.30 6.84
C ALA A 79 -1.76 -18.01 6.00
N GLY A 80 -1.38 -18.90 5.09
CA GLY A 80 -2.29 -19.75 4.34
C GLY A 80 -2.63 -21.02 5.12
N GLY A 81 -3.56 -20.94 6.08
CA GLY A 81 -4.00 -22.07 6.89
C GLY A 81 -4.76 -23.14 6.12
N GLY A 82 -4.08 -23.96 5.35
CA GLY A 82 -4.60 -25.17 4.69
C GLY A 82 -3.47 -26.15 4.38
N GLN A 83 -3.81 -27.41 4.12
CA GLN A 83 -2.88 -28.46 3.65
C GLN A 83 -2.28 -28.08 2.29
N GLY A 84 -1.39 -27.13 2.24
CA GLY A 84 -0.81 -26.56 1.04
C GLY A 84 -0.26 -25.15 1.24
N ALA A 85 -0.30 -24.63 2.46
CA ALA A 85 0.30 -23.35 2.81
C ALA A 85 1.76 -23.33 2.34
N MET A 86 2.06 -22.36 1.49
CA MET A 86 3.38 -22.17 0.91
C MET A 86 4.29 -21.67 2.02
N ASP A 87 5.11 -22.53 2.58
CA ASP A 87 6.12 -22.13 3.56
C ASP A 87 7.36 -21.58 2.85
N ALA A 88 7.19 -20.40 2.25
CA ALA A 88 8.28 -19.67 1.61
C ALA A 88 9.34 -19.23 2.64
N ALA A 89 9.02 -19.24 3.92
CA ALA A 89 9.94 -18.93 4.99
C ALA A 89 11.18 -19.86 4.96
N ASN A 90 11.00 -21.14 4.65
CA ASN A 90 12.11 -22.08 4.58
C ASN A 90 13.08 -21.80 3.41
N ILE A 91 12.62 -21.08 2.39
CA ILE A 91 13.44 -20.64 1.26
C ILE A 91 14.21 -19.37 1.64
N LEU A 92 13.58 -18.45 2.38
CA LEU A 92 14.19 -17.18 2.80
C LEU A 92 15.18 -17.34 3.96
N LYS A 93 14.87 -18.20 4.93
CA LYS A 93 15.67 -18.39 6.15
C LYS A 93 17.18 -18.61 5.90
N PRO A 94 17.62 -19.49 4.98
CA PRO A 94 19.05 -19.68 4.75
C PRO A 94 19.76 -18.43 4.25
N ALA A 95 19.17 -17.71 3.30
CA ALA A 95 19.74 -16.50 2.72
C ALA A 95 19.78 -15.33 3.73
N LEU A 96 18.73 -15.18 4.52
CA LEU A 96 18.69 -14.22 5.63
C LEU A 96 19.73 -14.58 6.71
N ALA A 97 19.90 -15.89 6.99
CA ALA A 97 20.84 -16.36 7.99
C ALA A 97 22.29 -16.06 7.65
N ARG A 98 22.64 -16.14 6.39
CA ARG A 98 23.99 -15.85 5.89
C ARG A 98 24.21 -14.36 5.62
N GLY A 99 23.18 -13.52 5.77
CA GLY A 99 23.26 -12.09 5.44
C GLY A 99 23.37 -11.79 3.94
N GLU A 100 23.09 -12.79 3.10
CA GLU A 100 23.13 -12.68 1.64
C GLU A 100 21.90 -11.95 1.07
N LEU A 101 20.78 -12.03 1.80
CA LEU A 101 19.52 -11.36 1.45
C LEU A 101 19.28 -10.17 2.37
N ARG A 102 19.11 -9.01 1.79
CA ARG A 102 18.62 -7.80 2.48
C ARG A 102 17.16 -7.61 2.15
N ALA A 103 16.33 -7.53 3.18
CA ALA A 103 14.88 -7.41 2.99
C ALA A 103 14.26 -6.41 3.95
N ILE A 104 13.24 -5.71 3.46
CA ILE A 104 12.32 -4.89 4.24
C ILE A 104 10.96 -5.57 4.15
N GLY A 105 10.41 -5.99 5.27
CA GLY A 105 9.07 -6.59 5.34
C GLY A 105 8.09 -5.63 6.00
N ALA A 106 6.92 -5.48 5.42
CA ALA A 106 5.81 -4.77 6.04
C ALA A 106 4.73 -5.76 6.50
N THR A 107 4.17 -5.54 7.68
CA THR A 107 3.07 -6.34 8.23
C THR A 107 2.32 -5.56 9.31
N THR A 108 1.20 -6.08 9.79
CA THR A 108 0.51 -5.53 10.96
C THR A 108 1.07 -6.13 12.26
N LEU A 109 0.80 -5.48 13.40
CA LEU A 109 1.25 -5.97 14.71
C LEU A 109 0.63 -7.35 15.03
N ASP A 110 -0.65 -7.53 14.76
CA ASP A 110 -1.37 -8.78 15.03
C ASP A 110 -0.80 -9.94 14.21
N GLU A 111 -0.52 -9.70 12.94
CA GLU A 111 0.05 -10.70 12.03
C GLU A 111 1.51 -10.98 12.39
N PHE A 112 2.27 -9.96 12.79
CA PHE A 112 3.62 -10.15 13.29
C PHE A 112 3.64 -11.08 14.50
N GLN A 113 2.78 -10.83 15.51
CA GLN A 113 2.67 -11.67 16.71
C GLN A 113 2.22 -13.09 16.35
N LYS A 114 1.25 -13.20 15.44
CA LYS A 114 0.66 -14.48 15.07
C LYS A 114 1.62 -15.39 14.30
N TYR A 115 2.43 -14.82 13.42
CA TYR A 115 3.24 -15.57 12.46
C TYR A 115 4.75 -15.45 12.69
N PHE A 116 5.28 -14.23 12.94
CA PHE A 116 6.70 -13.99 13.07
C PHE A 116 7.27 -14.32 14.44
N GLU A 117 6.62 -13.94 15.50
CA GLU A 117 7.11 -14.19 16.87
C GLU A 117 7.16 -15.69 17.21
N LYS A 118 6.37 -16.50 16.53
CA LYS A 118 6.40 -17.96 16.67
C LYS A 118 7.61 -18.58 15.97
N ASP A 119 8.15 -17.94 14.96
CA ASP A 119 9.31 -18.39 14.24
C ASP A 119 10.59 -17.68 14.73
N LYS A 120 11.22 -18.25 15.75
CA LYS A 120 12.44 -17.70 16.36
C LYS A 120 13.60 -17.48 15.38
N ALA A 121 13.62 -18.20 14.27
CA ALA A 121 14.66 -18.05 13.26
C ALA A 121 14.44 -16.77 12.44
N LEU A 122 13.22 -16.41 12.10
CA LEU A 122 12.88 -15.17 11.42
C LEU A 122 12.94 -13.97 12.37
N GLU A 123 12.41 -14.09 13.58
CA GLU A 123 12.43 -13.02 14.57
C GLU A 123 13.85 -12.47 14.81
N ARG A 124 14.84 -13.33 14.86
CA ARG A 124 16.26 -12.94 15.06
C ARG A 124 16.91 -12.28 13.83
N ARG A 125 16.24 -12.31 12.68
CA ARG A 125 16.79 -11.81 11.40
C ARG A 125 16.21 -10.50 10.97
N PHE A 126 15.08 -10.11 11.55
CA PHE A 126 14.42 -8.86 11.26
C PHE A 126 14.44 -7.93 12.48
N GLN A 127 14.98 -6.74 12.29
CA GLN A 127 14.85 -5.66 13.27
C GLN A 127 13.45 -5.05 13.15
N LYS A 128 12.72 -5.00 14.26
CA LYS A 128 11.40 -4.37 14.31
C LYS A 128 11.52 -2.85 14.22
N VAL A 129 10.75 -2.26 13.35
CA VAL A 129 10.55 -0.81 13.23
C VAL A 129 9.06 -0.55 13.36
N PHE A 130 8.65 0.13 14.42
CA PHE A 130 7.25 0.49 14.62
C PHE A 130 6.90 1.72 13.80
N VAL A 131 5.77 1.65 13.11
CA VAL A 131 5.18 2.75 12.35
C VAL A 131 3.84 3.06 12.99
N ASP A 132 3.85 4.06 13.86
CA ASP A 132 2.66 4.53 14.56
C ASP A 132 1.75 5.36 13.66
N GLU A 133 0.50 5.52 14.07
CA GLU A 133 -0.43 6.45 13.42
C GLU A 133 0.12 7.88 13.54
N PRO A 134 0.24 8.64 12.44
CA PRO A 134 0.69 10.03 12.51
C PRO A 134 -0.33 10.89 13.27
N ASN A 135 0.16 11.93 13.93
CA ASN A 135 -0.71 12.90 14.58
C ASN A 135 -1.50 13.73 13.54
N ILE A 136 -2.41 14.58 14.04
CA ILE A 136 -3.27 15.40 13.16
C ILE A 136 -2.44 16.36 12.28
N GLU A 137 -1.41 16.98 12.83
CA GLU A 137 -0.57 17.97 12.12
C GLU A 137 0.25 17.31 11.02
N ASP A 138 0.87 16.18 11.34
CA ASP A 138 1.63 15.37 10.36
C ASP A 138 0.69 14.84 9.26
N SER A 139 -0.51 14.40 9.62
CA SER A 139 -1.50 13.93 8.65
C SER A 139 -1.95 15.02 7.69
N ILE A 140 -2.17 16.25 8.18
CA ILE A 140 -2.47 17.40 7.32
C ILE A 140 -1.30 17.66 6.36
N SER A 141 -0.08 17.60 6.85
CA SER A 141 1.13 17.78 6.04
C SER A 141 1.26 16.72 4.95
N ILE A 142 0.94 15.46 5.28
CA ILE A 142 0.89 14.36 4.31
C ILE A 142 -0.16 14.63 3.23
N LEU A 143 -1.38 15.01 3.61
CA LEU A 143 -2.44 15.31 2.64
C LEU A 143 -2.07 16.48 1.73
N ARG A 144 -1.42 17.53 2.26
CA ARG A 144 -0.90 18.63 1.47
C ARG A 144 0.12 18.15 0.43
N GLY A 145 0.98 17.21 0.81
CA GLY A 145 2.00 16.63 -0.09
C GLY A 145 1.43 15.83 -1.25
N ILE A 146 0.23 15.24 -1.10
CA ILE A 146 -0.40 14.42 -2.14
C ILE A 146 -1.53 15.15 -2.87
N LYS A 147 -1.96 16.31 -2.39
CA LYS A 147 -3.08 17.10 -2.89
C LYS A 147 -3.09 17.24 -4.41
N GLU A 148 -1.98 17.68 -5.00
CA GLU A 148 -1.89 17.96 -6.44
C GLU A 148 -2.20 16.73 -7.29
N LYS A 149 -1.82 15.53 -6.83
CA LYS A 149 -2.12 14.28 -7.53
C LYS A 149 -3.61 14.00 -7.57
N TYR A 150 -4.31 14.23 -6.44
CA TYR A 150 -5.75 14.05 -6.34
C TYR A 150 -6.53 15.12 -7.13
N GLU A 151 -6.09 16.38 -7.09
CA GLU A 151 -6.64 17.45 -7.93
C GLU A 151 -6.53 17.12 -9.43
N ALA A 152 -5.37 16.62 -9.87
CA ALA A 152 -5.15 16.22 -11.24
C ALA A 152 -6.02 15.00 -11.66
N HIS A 153 -6.19 14.02 -10.74
CA HIS A 153 -6.97 12.82 -11.00
C HIS A 153 -8.47 13.13 -11.12
N HIS A 154 -9.02 13.81 -10.12
CA HIS A 154 -10.45 14.13 -10.08
C HIS A 154 -10.82 15.37 -10.89
N LYS A 155 -9.84 16.17 -11.34
CA LYS A 155 -10.04 17.44 -12.05
C LYS A 155 -10.92 18.42 -11.26
N VAL A 156 -10.71 18.46 -9.95
CA VAL A 156 -11.34 19.38 -9.00
C VAL A 156 -10.27 20.09 -8.20
N LYS A 157 -10.58 21.28 -7.67
CA LYS A 157 -9.68 21.99 -6.77
C LYS A 157 -10.01 21.63 -5.33
N ILE A 158 -9.00 21.26 -4.56
CA ILE A 158 -9.13 20.91 -3.14
C ILE A 158 -8.57 22.06 -2.30
N LEU A 159 -9.41 22.67 -1.48
CA LEU A 159 -8.99 23.74 -0.58
C LEU A 159 -8.24 23.20 0.64
N ASP A 160 -7.38 24.01 1.25
CA ASP A 160 -6.61 23.59 2.45
C ASP A 160 -7.55 23.27 3.62
N GLU A 161 -8.62 24.04 3.76
CA GLU A 161 -9.66 23.80 4.76
C GLU A 161 -10.34 22.43 4.59
N ALA A 162 -10.47 21.96 3.36
CA ALA A 162 -11.01 20.61 3.08
C ALA A 162 -10.05 19.52 3.55
N LEU A 163 -8.74 19.69 3.38
CA LEU A 163 -7.73 18.76 3.90
C LEU A 163 -7.75 18.73 5.43
N ILE A 164 -7.77 19.90 6.06
CA ILE A 164 -7.89 20.02 7.52
C ILE A 164 -9.18 19.36 8.01
N GLY A 165 -10.29 19.60 7.30
CA GLY A 165 -11.58 19.00 7.58
C GLY A 165 -11.55 17.48 7.46
N ALA A 166 -10.97 16.94 6.39
CA ALA A 166 -10.84 15.50 6.17
C ALA A 166 -10.07 14.81 7.30
N VAL A 167 -8.94 15.37 7.75
CA VAL A 167 -8.17 14.82 8.87
C VAL A 167 -8.94 14.89 10.18
N LYS A 168 -9.52 16.06 10.52
CA LYS A 168 -10.23 16.23 11.79
C LYS A 168 -11.51 15.39 11.88
N LEU A 169 -12.29 15.34 10.80
CA LEU A 169 -13.55 14.59 10.77
C LEU A 169 -13.29 13.08 10.76
N SER A 170 -12.36 12.61 9.95
CA SER A 170 -11.99 11.19 9.95
C SER A 170 -11.42 10.75 11.29
N SER A 171 -10.57 11.57 11.92
CA SER A 171 -10.04 11.27 13.25
C SER A 171 -11.13 11.16 14.31
N ARG A 172 -12.18 11.99 14.21
CA ARG A 172 -13.26 12.04 15.19
C ARG A 172 -14.34 10.98 15.00
N TYR A 173 -14.68 10.66 13.75
CA TYR A 173 -15.85 9.86 13.42
C TYR A 173 -15.54 8.46 12.86
N ILE A 174 -14.30 8.23 12.37
CA ILE A 174 -13.87 6.94 11.86
C ILE A 174 -12.89 6.32 12.85
N SER A 175 -13.38 5.38 13.68
CA SER A 175 -12.62 4.76 14.77
C SER A 175 -11.97 3.43 14.42
N ASP A 176 -12.40 2.78 13.35
CA ASP A 176 -11.95 1.46 12.91
C ASP A 176 -10.78 1.50 11.91
N ARG A 177 -10.32 2.70 11.56
CA ARG A 177 -9.22 2.96 10.63
C ARG A 177 -8.23 3.98 11.20
N PHE A 178 -7.03 4.03 10.62
CA PHE A 178 -5.93 4.87 11.07
C PHE A 178 -5.62 6.01 10.10
N LEU A 179 -5.09 7.11 10.63
CA LEU A 179 -4.48 8.17 9.84
C LEU A 179 -3.15 7.67 9.22
N PRO A 180 -2.77 8.17 8.04
CA PRO A 180 -3.46 9.16 7.22
C PRO A 180 -4.54 8.57 6.31
N ASP A 181 -4.63 7.25 6.19
CA ASP A 181 -5.42 6.52 5.21
C ASP A 181 -6.91 6.92 5.24
N LYS A 182 -7.53 6.91 6.43
CA LYS A 182 -8.93 7.32 6.58
C LYS A 182 -9.23 8.76 6.16
N ALA A 183 -8.24 9.65 6.25
CA ALA A 183 -8.39 11.04 5.81
C ALA A 183 -8.19 11.17 4.30
N ILE A 184 -7.30 10.37 3.74
CA ILE A 184 -7.08 10.27 2.29
C ILE A 184 -8.34 9.73 1.62
N ASP A 185 -8.91 8.65 2.12
CA ASP A 185 -10.16 8.06 1.61
C ASP A 185 -11.31 9.08 1.64
N LEU A 186 -11.47 9.81 2.76
CA LEU A 186 -12.51 10.82 2.88
C LEU A 186 -12.33 11.96 1.87
N MET A 187 -11.10 12.40 1.65
CA MET A 187 -10.76 13.40 0.64
C MET A 187 -11.03 12.90 -0.77
N ASP A 188 -10.64 11.67 -1.08
CA ASP A 188 -10.83 11.01 -2.37
C ASP A 188 -12.31 10.85 -2.71
N GLU A 189 -13.11 10.35 -1.77
CA GLU A 189 -14.55 10.17 -1.93
C GLU A 189 -15.27 11.50 -2.12
N ALA A 190 -14.91 12.53 -1.34
CA ALA A 190 -15.48 13.86 -1.48
C ALA A 190 -15.17 14.49 -2.84
N ALA A 191 -13.93 14.36 -3.31
CA ALA A 191 -13.50 14.85 -4.62
C ALA A 191 -14.21 14.10 -5.77
N SER A 192 -14.35 12.78 -5.65
CA SER A 192 -15.08 11.94 -6.60
C SER A 192 -16.57 12.35 -6.68
N LYS A 193 -17.22 12.53 -5.53
CA LYS A 193 -18.61 12.98 -5.47
C LYS A 193 -18.79 14.34 -6.13
N LEU A 194 -17.95 15.32 -5.79
CA LEU A 194 -17.99 16.64 -6.40
C LEU A 194 -17.81 16.57 -7.93
N ARG A 195 -16.91 15.73 -8.41
CA ARG A 195 -16.70 15.51 -9.86
C ARG A 195 -17.94 14.95 -10.54
N LEU A 196 -18.63 14.01 -9.90
CA LEU A 196 -19.90 13.47 -10.41
C LEU A 196 -20.98 14.57 -10.46
N GLU A 197 -21.11 15.39 -9.43
CA GLU A 197 -22.07 16.51 -9.37
C GLU A 197 -21.80 17.53 -10.49
N ILE A 198 -20.53 17.90 -10.73
CA ILE A 198 -20.15 18.83 -11.81
C ILE A 198 -20.49 18.26 -13.21
N ASN A 199 -20.34 16.96 -13.39
CA ASN A 199 -20.58 16.31 -14.68
C ASN A 199 -22.04 15.89 -14.89
N SER A 200 -22.84 15.86 -13.84
CA SER A 200 -24.24 15.49 -13.88
C SER A 200 -25.10 16.72 -14.19
N LYS A 201 -26.17 16.52 -14.97
CA LYS A 201 -27.20 17.55 -15.05
C LYS A 201 -27.80 17.75 -13.66
N PRO A 202 -28.09 19.00 -13.25
CA PRO A 202 -28.90 19.24 -12.05
C PRO A 202 -30.15 18.39 -12.08
N GLU A 203 -30.53 17.81 -10.95
CA GLU A 203 -31.67 16.90 -10.83
C GLU A 203 -32.96 17.50 -11.36
N GLU A 204 -33.12 18.80 -11.16
CA GLU A 204 -34.28 19.58 -11.68
C GLU A 204 -34.34 19.56 -13.22
N LEU A 205 -33.17 19.72 -13.89
CA LEU A 205 -33.09 19.67 -15.35
C LEU A 205 -33.30 18.26 -15.90
N ASP A 206 -32.78 17.24 -15.22
CA ASP A 206 -32.98 15.84 -15.63
C ASP A 206 -34.47 15.45 -15.51
N ASN A 207 -35.15 15.89 -14.44
CA ASN A 207 -36.58 15.68 -14.26
C ASN A 207 -37.42 16.40 -15.32
N LEU A 208 -37.02 17.61 -15.72
CA LEU A 208 -37.69 18.34 -16.80
C LEU A 208 -37.48 17.64 -18.15
N ASP A 209 -36.30 17.21 -18.47
CA ASP A 209 -36.00 16.44 -19.69
C ASP A 209 -36.84 15.15 -19.76
N ARG A 210 -36.96 14.43 -18.64
CA ARG A 210 -37.81 13.23 -18.56
C ARG A 210 -39.28 13.54 -18.81
N LYS A 211 -39.80 14.63 -18.24
CA LYS A 211 -41.19 15.08 -18.49
C LYS A 211 -41.40 15.48 -19.93
N ILE A 212 -40.46 16.21 -20.54
CA ILE A 212 -40.53 16.58 -21.97
C ILE A 212 -40.59 15.31 -22.84
N ARG A 213 -39.70 14.34 -22.64
CA ARG A 213 -39.74 13.09 -23.37
C ARG A 213 -41.03 12.29 -23.19
N GLN A 214 -41.58 12.28 -21.96
CA GLN A 214 -42.85 11.61 -21.70
C GLN A 214 -43.98 12.26 -22.52
N ILE A 215 -44.08 13.59 -22.50
CA ILE A 215 -45.08 14.34 -23.27
C ILE A 215 -44.89 14.13 -24.79
N GLU A 216 -43.65 14.11 -25.28
CA GLU A 216 -43.38 13.83 -26.70
C GLU A 216 -43.86 12.43 -27.12
N ILE A 217 -43.74 11.43 -26.23
CA ILE A 217 -44.23 10.06 -26.50
C ILE A 217 -45.76 10.00 -26.49
N GLU A 218 -46.41 10.79 -25.60
CA GLU A 218 -47.88 10.85 -25.52
C GLU A 218 -48.54 11.61 -26.68
N LEU A 219 -47.78 12.43 -27.41
CA LEU A 219 -48.27 13.22 -28.55
C LEU A 219 -48.16 12.47 -29.90
N VAL A 220 -47.57 11.27 -29.94
CA VAL A 220 -47.46 10.40 -31.10
C VAL A 220 -48.56 9.34 -31.07
#